data_2616ad274a41603fb0e15ab1308c5a0b
#
_entry.id   2616ad274a41603fb0e15ab1308c5a0b
#
_cell.length_a   1.000
_cell.length_b   1.000
_cell.length_c   1.000
_cell.angle_alpha   90.00
_cell.angle_beta   90.00
_cell.angle_gamma   90.00
#
_symmetry.space_group_name_H-M   'P 1'
#
loop_
_entity.id
_entity.type
_entity.pdbx_description
1 polymer ?
#
loop_
_entity_poly.entity_id
_entity_poly.type
_entity_poly.pdbx_seq_one_letter_code
_entity_poly.pdbx_strand_id
1 'polypeptide(L)'
;MTTPDARLTRDHLERLFGQMKARHIVVVGDAMLDIYLAGEAERISPEAPVPVVSVHTRRHALGGAANVAANVAAVGAECLLVAVIGDDDRGDSFRAELAQHRLADRHIVVAAARPTTSKTRVTARGQQVVRIDEEIEDSIPARTENQLLGQLDAVMADADAVLIEDYNKGTLTPAVIERSMTLARKRGIPVIVDPKFKHFFAYRGATLFKPNRRELEQAMGATLDLAHPDALPTALDKLGVDNLLLTLGAEGMVLVTKDQQIGRIPTMAREVFDVSGAGDTVTAWVGTALAAGASVREAAQIANYAAGVEVGKSGVATVSPAEVLAMHEAHYDQLGKLRRGGLL
;
A
#
# COMPACT_ATOMS: atom_id res chain seq x y z
N MET A 1 -9.07 -14.19 27.60
CA MET A 1 -7.94 -13.59 28.34
C MET A 1 -6.97 -13.08 27.31
N THR A 2 -6.96 -11.77 27.08
CA THR A 2 -6.00 -11.11 26.17
C THR A 2 -4.63 -11.14 26.84
N THR A 3 -3.67 -11.84 26.25
CA THR A 3 -2.25 -11.73 26.59
C THR A 3 -1.88 -10.23 26.61
N PRO A 4 -1.15 -9.74 27.63
CA PRO A 4 -0.73 -8.36 27.63
C PRO A 4 0.06 -8.08 26.36
N ASP A 5 -0.36 -7.09 25.58
CA ASP A 5 0.37 -6.59 24.43
C ASP A 5 1.83 -6.38 24.86
N ALA A 6 2.76 -7.09 24.22
CA ALA A 6 4.17 -6.76 24.34
C ALA A 6 4.29 -5.32 23.82
N ARG A 7 4.43 -4.35 24.74
CA ARG A 7 4.50 -2.93 24.39
C ARG A 7 5.66 -2.76 23.43
N LEU A 8 5.38 -2.24 22.23
CA LEU A 8 6.43 -1.73 21.37
C LEU A 8 7.17 -0.63 22.14
N THR A 9 8.38 -0.94 22.60
CA THR A 9 9.24 0.07 23.24
C THR A 9 10.01 0.83 22.16
N ARG A 10 10.46 2.04 22.47
CA ARG A 10 11.31 2.82 21.56
C ARG A 10 12.53 2.03 21.12
N ASP A 11 13.28 1.45 22.06
CA ASP A 11 14.49 0.67 21.77
C ASP A 11 14.20 -0.54 20.86
N HIS A 12 13.04 -1.16 21.01
CA HIS A 12 12.62 -2.27 20.15
C HIS A 12 12.32 -1.79 18.72
N LEU A 13 11.60 -0.65 18.58
CA LEU A 13 11.35 -0.03 17.28
C LEU A 13 12.64 0.39 16.58
N GLU A 14 13.56 1.03 17.29
CA GLU A 14 14.85 1.44 16.72
C GLU A 14 15.67 0.24 16.21
N ARG A 15 15.68 -0.87 16.95
CA ARG A 15 16.32 -2.12 16.50
C ARG A 15 15.65 -2.68 15.24
N LEU A 16 14.31 -2.76 15.23
CA LEU A 16 13.55 -3.23 14.06
C LEU A 16 13.82 -2.35 12.84
N PHE A 17 13.78 -1.03 13.00
CA PHE A 17 14.08 -0.11 11.89
C PHE A 17 15.51 -0.25 11.37
N GLY A 18 16.46 -0.55 12.27
CA GLY A 18 17.82 -0.91 11.86
C GLY A 18 17.86 -2.19 11.02
N GLN A 19 17.07 -3.21 11.38
CA GLN A 19 16.97 -4.46 10.63
C GLN A 19 16.21 -4.29 9.30
N MET A 20 15.18 -3.45 9.26
CA MET A 20 14.41 -3.15 8.04
C MET A 20 15.29 -2.57 6.93
N LYS A 21 16.27 -1.72 7.29
CA LYS A 21 17.21 -1.10 6.31
C LYS A 21 18.08 -2.10 5.57
N ALA A 22 18.30 -3.28 6.12
CA ALA A 22 19.11 -4.33 5.51
C ALA A 22 18.30 -5.31 4.65
N ARG A 23 17.01 -5.01 4.36
CA ARG A 23 16.10 -5.93 3.66
C ARG A 23 15.95 -5.58 2.20
N HIS A 24 15.79 -6.63 1.40
CA HIS A 24 15.47 -6.58 -0.01
C HIS A 24 14.00 -6.93 -0.21
N ILE A 25 13.21 -5.94 -0.59
CA ILE A 25 11.76 -6.08 -0.74
C ILE A 25 11.40 -6.05 -2.21
N VAL A 26 10.78 -7.12 -2.69
CA VAL A 26 10.20 -7.16 -4.03
C VAL A 26 8.77 -6.62 -3.96
N VAL A 27 8.47 -5.61 -4.77
CA VAL A 27 7.12 -5.11 -4.98
C VAL A 27 6.71 -5.47 -6.41
N VAL A 28 5.63 -6.22 -6.57
CA VAL A 28 5.09 -6.58 -7.89
C VAL A 28 3.62 -6.18 -7.98
N GLY A 29 3.23 -5.52 -9.06
CA GLY A 29 1.83 -5.12 -9.24
C GLY A 29 1.59 -3.98 -10.19
N ASP A 30 0.41 -3.40 -10.07
CA ASP A 30 -0.07 -2.30 -10.91
C ASP A 30 0.54 -0.98 -10.44
N ALA A 31 1.54 -0.50 -11.18
CA ALA A 31 2.13 0.82 -10.96
C ALA A 31 1.38 1.89 -11.75
N MET A 32 1.31 3.09 -11.20
CA MET A 32 0.63 4.21 -11.83
C MET A 32 1.29 5.55 -11.50
N LEU A 33 0.98 6.56 -12.33
CA LEU A 33 1.40 7.94 -12.13
C LEU A 33 0.21 8.77 -11.66
N ASP A 34 0.30 9.34 -10.47
CA ASP A 34 -0.63 10.35 -10.00
C ASP A 34 -0.18 11.74 -10.46
N ILE A 35 -1.06 12.47 -11.14
CA ILE A 35 -0.80 13.79 -11.68
C ILE A 35 -1.73 14.79 -10.99
N TYR A 36 -1.16 15.79 -10.36
CA TYR A 36 -1.90 16.88 -9.71
C TYR A 36 -1.76 18.16 -10.50
N LEU A 37 -2.88 18.67 -11.00
CA LEU A 37 -2.98 19.96 -11.69
C LEU A 37 -3.73 20.92 -10.78
N ALA A 38 -3.04 21.89 -10.20
CA ALA A 38 -3.65 22.88 -9.32
C ALA A 38 -3.68 24.26 -10.00
N GLY A 39 -4.80 24.96 -9.85
CA GLY A 39 -4.99 26.26 -10.46
C GLY A 39 -6.21 27.00 -9.94
N GLU A 40 -6.72 27.91 -10.75
CA GLU A 40 -7.91 28.70 -10.46
C GLU A 40 -8.99 28.50 -11.54
N ALA A 41 -10.26 28.54 -11.12
CA ALA A 41 -11.41 28.48 -12.00
C ALA A 41 -12.19 29.79 -11.84
N GLU A 42 -11.94 30.77 -12.72
CA GLU A 42 -12.53 32.10 -12.63
C GLU A 42 -13.64 32.34 -13.67
N ARG A 43 -13.74 31.48 -14.67
CA ARG A 43 -14.71 31.62 -15.77
C ARG A 43 -15.32 30.29 -16.19
N ILE A 44 -16.50 30.39 -16.76
CA ILE A 44 -17.17 29.28 -17.46
C ILE A 44 -16.71 29.30 -18.92
N SER A 45 -16.55 28.13 -19.52
CA SER A 45 -16.21 28.00 -20.94
C SER A 45 -17.30 28.59 -21.81
N PRO A 46 -16.96 29.33 -22.89
CA PRO A 46 -17.95 29.74 -23.88
C PRO A 46 -18.46 28.58 -24.76
N GLU A 47 -17.77 27.43 -24.73
CA GLU A 47 -18.08 26.23 -25.55
C GLU A 47 -19.06 25.29 -24.87
N ALA A 48 -19.08 25.28 -23.52
CA ALA A 48 -19.91 24.39 -22.74
C ALA A 48 -20.06 24.91 -21.29
N PRO A 49 -21.11 24.53 -20.51
CA PRO A 49 -21.31 25.00 -19.15
C PRO A 49 -20.38 24.31 -18.14
N VAL A 50 -19.08 24.39 -18.38
CA VAL A 50 -18.02 23.81 -17.54
C VAL A 50 -17.01 24.86 -17.12
N PRO A 51 -16.40 24.78 -15.92
CA PRO A 51 -15.37 25.70 -15.49
C PRO A 51 -14.11 25.55 -16.34
N VAL A 52 -13.42 26.67 -16.58
CA VAL A 52 -12.08 26.72 -17.19
C VAL A 52 -11.08 26.85 -16.06
N VAL A 53 -10.23 25.83 -15.88
CA VAL A 53 -9.16 25.84 -14.87
C VAL A 53 -7.86 26.31 -15.50
N SER A 54 -7.35 27.45 -15.02
CA SER A 54 -6.00 27.95 -15.36
C SER A 54 -4.99 27.26 -14.45
N VAL A 55 -4.24 26.31 -15.00
CA VAL A 55 -3.27 25.51 -14.22
C VAL A 55 -1.99 26.33 -13.98
N HIS A 56 -1.61 26.46 -12.71
CA HIS A 56 -0.38 27.14 -12.26
C HIS A 56 0.67 26.17 -11.75
N THR A 57 0.24 25.03 -11.21
CA THR A 57 1.14 24.03 -10.64
C THR A 57 0.83 22.66 -11.22
N ARG A 58 1.90 21.94 -11.60
CA ARG A 58 1.84 20.53 -11.96
C ARG A 58 2.79 19.75 -11.07
N ARG A 59 2.30 18.69 -10.45
CA ARG A 59 3.09 17.76 -9.63
C ARG A 59 2.78 16.34 -10.04
N HIS A 60 3.79 15.51 -10.10
CA HIS A 60 3.67 14.08 -10.27
C HIS A 60 3.91 13.38 -8.93
N ALA A 61 3.37 12.17 -8.76
CA ALA A 61 3.68 11.28 -7.65
C ALA A 61 3.55 9.83 -8.12
N LEU A 62 4.27 8.94 -7.45
CA LEU A 62 4.15 7.51 -7.67
C LEU A 62 2.87 6.99 -7.00
N GLY A 63 2.09 6.14 -7.71
CA GLY A 63 0.86 5.53 -7.21
C GLY A 63 0.88 4.01 -7.31
N GLY A 64 -0.03 3.34 -6.60
CA GLY A 64 -0.13 1.88 -6.56
C GLY A 64 1.18 1.21 -6.13
N ALA A 65 1.58 0.16 -6.84
CA ALA A 65 2.82 -0.58 -6.55
C ALA A 65 4.06 0.33 -6.47
N ALA A 66 4.11 1.43 -7.24
CA ALA A 66 5.22 2.36 -7.18
C ALA A 66 5.20 3.24 -5.91
N ASN A 67 4.03 3.58 -5.37
CA ASN A 67 3.92 4.25 -4.07
C ASN A 67 4.35 3.32 -2.92
N VAL A 68 3.97 2.04 -2.97
CA VAL A 68 4.48 1.04 -2.02
C VAL A 68 6.00 0.98 -2.09
N ALA A 69 6.58 0.93 -3.30
CA ALA A 69 8.02 0.91 -3.50
C ALA A 69 8.70 2.17 -2.93
N ALA A 70 8.12 3.35 -3.13
CA ALA A 70 8.63 4.60 -2.56
C ALA A 70 8.60 4.60 -1.03
N ASN A 71 7.55 4.05 -0.41
CA ASN A 71 7.46 3.90 1.04
C ASN A 71 8.50 2.90 1.57
N VAL A 72 8.72 1.76 0.90
CA VAL A 72 9.78 0.80 1.24
C VAL A 72 11.16 1.48 1.21
N ALA A 73 11.45 2.26 0.16
CA ALA A 73 12.70 3.02 0.06
C ALA A 73 12.83 4.09 1.16
N ALA A 74 11.72 4.74 1.55
CA ALA A 74 11.70 5.75 2.63
C ALA A 74 11.98 5.14 4.02
N VAL A 75 11.64 3.86 4.23
CA VAL A 75 12.07 3.10 5.41
C VAL A 75 13.58 2.87 5.41
N GLY A 76 14.20 2.88 4.24
CA GLY A 76 15.62 2.66 4.02
C GLY A 76 15.97 1.24 3.54
N ALA A 77 14.98 0.40 3.25
CA ALA A 77 15.15 -0.92 2.64
C ALA A 77 15.46 -0.80 1.13
N GLU A 78 16.12 -1.79 0.56
CA GLU A 78 16.24 -1.90 -0.89
C GLU A 78 14.92 -2.39 -1.48
N CYS A 79 14.37 -1.64 -2.44
CA CYS A 79 13.14 -1.99 -3.12
C CYS A 79 13.39 -2.35 -4.58
N LEU A 80 12.88 -3.51 -5.00
CA LEU A 80 12.92 -4.01 -6.37
C LEU A 80 11.48 -4.01 -6.92
N LEU A 81 11.14 -2.95 -7.68
CA LEU A 81 9.81 -2.78 -8.27
C LEU A 81 9.72 -3.53 -9.60
N VAL A 82 8.80 -4.49 -9.68
CA VAL A 82 8.46 -5.26 -10.89
C VAL A 82 7.07 -4.85 -11.35
N ALA A 83 6.98 -4.07 -12.42
CA ALA A 83 5.74 -3.49 -12.89
C ALA A 83 5.77 -3.27 -14.41
N VAL A 84 4.64 -2.83 -14.96
CA VAL A 84 4.47 -2.54 -16.40
C VAL A 84 4.06 -1.09 -16.58
N ILE A 85 4.69 -0.40 -17.51
CA ILE A 85 4.30 0.94 -17.98
C ILE A 85 4.13 0.96 -19.50
N GLY A 86 3.54 2.02 -20.04
CA GLY A 86 3.47 2.29 -21.49
C GLY A 86 4.77 2.84 -22.05
N ASP A 87 4.82 2.93 -23.37
CA ASP A 87 5.85 3.64 -24.13
C ASP A 87 5.29 5.02 -24.52
N ASP A 88 5.17 5.90 -23.51
CA ASP A 88 4.53 7.21 -23.63
C ASP A 88 5.16 8.25 -22.68
N ASP A 89 4.81 9.53 -22.86
CA ASP A 89 5.32 10.66 -22.04
C ASP A 89 5.06 10.47 -20.54
N ARG A 90 4.02 9.73 -20.17
CA ARG A 90 3.74 9.41 -18.77
C ARG A 90 4.67 8.34 -18.25
N GLY A 91 5.08 7.39 -19.09
CA GLY A 91 6.13 6.41 -18.79
C GLY A 91 7.46 7.10 -18.51
N ASP A 92 7.82 8.12 -19.28
CA ASP A 92 9.02 8.91 -19.04
C ASP A 92 8.91 9.70 -17.73
N SER A 93 7.75 10.33 -17.47
CA SER A 93 7.48 11.02 -16.22
C SER A 93 7.52 10.08 -15.02
N PHE A 94 6.98 8.86 -15.16
CA PHE A 94 7.03 7.82 -14.14
C PHE A 94 8.47 7.42 -13.79
N ARG A 95 9.33 7.21 -14.79
CA ARG A 95 10.76 6.91 -14.57
C ARG A 95 11.50 8.07 -13.89
N ALA A 96 11.16 9.31 -14.24
CA ALA A 96 11.72 10.49 -13.58
C ALA A 96 11.33 10.54 -12.10
N GLU A 97 10.08 10.19 -11.76
CA GLU A 97 9.64 10.10 -10.36
C GLU A 97 10.33 8.95 -9.60
N LEU A 98 10.51 7.77 -10.23
CA LEU A 98 11.30 6.69 -9.62
C LEU A 98 12.70 7.16 -9.23
N ALA A 99 13.37 7.88 -10.13
CA ALA A 99 14.72 8.40 -9.89
C ALA A 99 14.77 9.39 -8.71
N GLN A 100 13.76 10.26 -8.55
CA GLN A 100 13.64 11.17 -7.41
C GLN A 100 13.53 10.40 -6.07
N HIS A 101 12.84 9.27 -6.08
CA HIS A 101 12.72 8.37 -4.92
C HIS A 101 13.88 7.37 -4.78
N ARG A 102 14.95 7.49 -5.61
CA ARG A 102 16.10 6.58 -5.65
C ARG A 102 15.73 5.12 -5.92
N LEU A 103 14.65 4.91 -6.65
CA LEU A 103 14.18 3.61 -7.10
C LEU A 103 14.76 3.31 -8.49
N ALA A 104 15.30 2.08 -8.66
CA ALA A 104 15.80 1.63 -9.95
C ALA A 104 14.61 1.22 -10.86
N ASP A 105 14.70 1.55 -12.14
CA ASP A 105 13.70 1.19 -13.15
C ASP A 105 14.06 -0.07 -13.97
N ARG A 106 15.15 -0.76 -13.61
CA ARG A 106 15.70 -1.90 -14.36
C ARG A 106 14.76 -3.11 -14.47
N HIS A 107 13.76 -3.20 -13.59
CA HIS A 107 12.75 -4.28 -13.59
C HIS A 107 11.37 -3.83 -14.06
N ILE A 108 11.27 -2.61 -14.61
CA ILE A 108 10.06 -2.09 -15.23
C ILE A 108 10.01 -2.59 -16.68
N VAL A 109 8.92 -3.25 -17.03
CA VAL A 109 8.65 -3.71 -18.40
C VAL A 109 7.86 -2.64 -19.15
N VAL A 110 8.32 -2.30 -20.36
CA VAL A 110 7.61 -1.35 -21.24
C VAL A 110 6.70 -2.13 -22.20
N ALA A 111 5.43 -1.77 -22.22
CA ALA A 111 4.41 -2.34 -23.09
C ALA A 111 3.84 -1.27 -24.02
N ALA A 112 4.39 -1.18 -25.26
CA ALA A 112 3.98 -0.17 -26.25
C ALA A 112 2.48 -0.23 -26.66
N ALA A 113 1.81 -1.35 -26.39
CA ALA A 113 0.41 -1.54 -26.76
C ALA A 113 -0.60 -1.02 -25.71
N ARG A 114 -0.12 -0.41 -24.62
CA ARG A 114 -0.99 0.13 -23.57
C ARG A 114 -0.41 1.45 -23.01
N PRO A 115 -1.27 2.37 -22.56
CA PRO A 115 -0.80 3.58 -21.88
C PRO A 115 -0.21 3.26 -20.51
N THR A 116 0.68 4.11 -20.04
CA THR A 116 1.03 4.14 -18.61
C THR A 116 -0.20 4.53 -17.81
N THR A 117 -0.59 3.69 -16.85
CA THR A 117 -1.74 3.96 -15.98
C THR A 117 -1.52 5.29 -15.28
N SER A 118 -2.46 6.23 -15.40
CA SER A 118 -2.34 7.53 -14.76
C SER A 118 -3.68 8.05 -14.23
N LYS A 119 -3.61 8.83 -13.15
CA LYS A 119 -4.76 9.49 -12.52
C LYS A 119 -4.48 10.97 -12.36
N THR A 120 -5.10 11.77 -13.24
CA THR A 120 -4.93 13.24 -13.23
C THR A 120 -6.03 13.87 -12.38
N ARG A 121 -5.66 14.50 -11.28
CA ARG A 121 -6.57 15.25 -10.39
C ARG A 121 -6.42 16.74 -10.69
N VAL A 122 -7.49 17.35 -11.13
CA VAL A 122 -7.56 18.79 -11.39
C VAL A 122 -8.22 19.47 -10.20
N THR A 123 -7.53 20.39 -9.57
CA THR A 123 -8.03 21.15 -8.42
C THR A 123 -8.05 22.64 -8.71
N ALA A 124 -9.08 23.33 -8.24
CA ALA A 124 -9.19 24.78 -8.27
C ALA A 124 -9.54 25.30 -6.86
N ARG A 125 -8.73 26.25 -6.35
CA ARG A 125 -8.91 26.81 -4.99
C ARG A 125 -9.01 25.74 -3.91
N GLY A 126 -8.20 24.68 -4.02
CA GLY A 126 -8.18 23.58 -3.07
C GLY A 126 -9.30 22.55 -3.18
N GLN A 127 -10.24 22.71 -4.13
CA GLN A 127 -11.30 21.74 -4.40
C GLN A 127 -11.04 20.94 -5.66
N GLN A 128 -11.25 19.63 -5.63
CA GLN A 128 -11.14 18.78 -6.80
C GLN A 128 -12.32 19.04 -7.74
N VAL A 129 -12.01 19.46 -8.97
CA VAL A 129 -12.98 19.77 -10.03
C VAL A 129 -13.30 18.51 -10.85
N VAL A 130 -12.25 17.76 -11.24
CA VAL A 130 -12.39 16.55 -12.04
C VAL A 130 -11.19 15.62 -11.80
N ARG A 131 -11.41 14.30 -11.98
CA ARG A 131 -10.34 13.31 -12.10
C ARG A 131 -10.43 12.66 -13.48
N ILE A 132 -9.29 12.56 -14.15
CA ILE A 132 -9.14 11.93 -15.46
C ILE A 132 -8.28 10.69 -15.25
N ASP A 133 -8.84 9.51 -15.55
CA ASP A 133 -8.15 8.23 -15.42
C ASP A 133 -7.84 7.70 -16.83
N GLU A 134 -6.57 7.43 -17.10
CA GLU A 134 -6.11 6.79 -18.34
C GLU A 134 -5.52 5.44 -17.96
N GLU A 135 -6.28 4.39 -18.19
CA GLU A 135 -5.99 3.05 -17.71
C GLU A 135 -6.64 1.98 -18.57
N ILE A 136 -6.06 0.77 -18.55
CA ILE A 136 -6.61 -0.42 -19.18
C ILE A 136 -6.69 -1.51 -18.09
N GLU A 137 -7.85 -2.15 -17.98
CA GLU A 137 -8.10 -3.22 -17.00
C GLU A 137 -7.86 -4.62 -17.58
N ASP A 138 -7.68 -4.72 -18.89
CA ASP A 138 -7.35 -5.98 -19.53
C ASP A 138 -5.96 -6.47 -19.12
N SER A 139 -5.81 -7.79 -19.07
CA SER A 139 -4.52 -8.42 -18.78
C SER A 139 -3.45 -7.98 -19.77
N ILE A 140 -2.21 -7.85 -19.30
CA ILE A 140 -1.06 -7.56 -20.17
C ILE A 140 -0.91 -8.64 -21.24
N PRO A 141 -0.43 -8.29 -22.47
CA PRO A 141 -0.19 -9.26 -23.53
C PRO A 141 0.82 -10.34 -23.11
N ALA A 142 0.68 -11.55 -23.65
CA ALA A 142 1.52 -12.71 -23.31
C ALA A 142 3.04 -12.42 -23.45
N ARG A 143 3.45 -11.60 -24.43
CA ARG A 143 4.86 -11.20 -24.58
C ARG A 143 5.33 -10.36 -23.37
N THR A 144 4.52 -9.39 -22.94
CA THR A 144 4.80 -8.54 -21.78
C THR A 144 4.77 -9.37 -20.50
N GLU A 145 3.81 -10.30 -20.36
CA GLU A 145 3.74 -11.23 -19.23
C GLU A 145 5.02 -12.08 -19.11
N ASN A 146 5.50 -12.66 -20.21
CA ASN A 146 6.75 -13.44 -20.20
C ASN A 146 7.97 -12.59 -19.82
N GLN A 147 8.03 -11.33 -20.26
CA GLN A 147 9.09 -10.41 -19.84
C GLN A 147 9.01 -10.10 -18.35
N LEU A 148 7.80 -9.84 -17.83
CA LEU A 148 7.57 -9.57 -16.42
C LEU A 148 7.92 -10.77 -15.54
N LEU A 149 7.56 -11.97 -15.94
CA LEU A 149 7.92 -13.23 -15.28
C LEU A 149 9.45 -13.40 -15.20
N GLY A 150 10.17 -13.08 -16.29
CA GLY A 150 11.62 -13.10 -16.31
C GLY A 150 12.24 -12.08 -15.33
N GLN A 151 11.67 -10.87 -15.22
CA GLN A 151 12.11 -9.89 -14.22
C GLN A 151 11.84 -10.37 -12.80
N LEU A 152 10.64 -10.93 -12.56
CA LEU A 152 10.28 -11.49 -11.27
C LEU A 152 11.25 -12.60 -10.83
N ASP A 153 11.56 -13.53 -11.72
CA ASP A 153 12.54 -14.61 -11.45
C ASP A 153 13.91 -14.04 -11.04
N ALA A 154 14.35 -12.99 -11.72
CA ALA A 154 15.65 -12.38 -11.47
C ALA A 154 15.73 -11.72 -10.07
N VAL A 155 14.66 -11.05 -9.61
CA VAL A 155 14.68 -10.33 -8.32
C VAL A 155 14.40 -11.23 -7.13
N MET A 156 13.76 -12.38 -7.34
CA MET A 156 13.36 -13.25 -6.24
C MET A 156 14.52 -13.96 -5.57
N ALA A 157 15.72 -14.00 -6.19
CA ALA A 157 16.87 -14.73 -5.64
C ALA A 157 17.32 -14.18 -4.28
N ASP A 158 17.28 -12.88 -4.09
CA ASP A 158 17.76 -12.20 -2.88
C ASP A 158 16.63 -11.56 -2.03
N ALA A 159 15.37 -11.79 -2.40
CA ALA A 159 14.23 -11.20 -1.73
C ALA A 159 14.06 -11.69 -0.27
N ASP A 160 13.76 -10.77 0.65
CA ASP A 160 13.37 -11.05 2.04
C ASP A 160 11.84 -11.02 2.24
N ALA A 161 11.10 -10.36 1.35
CA ALA A 161 9.64 -10.36 1.29
C ALA A 161 9.13 -10.01 -0.11
N VAL A 162 7.88 -10.38 -0.40
CA VAL A 162 7.15 -9.99 -1.61
C VAL A 162 5.89 -9.24 -1.24
N LEU A 163 5.71 -8.03 -1.80
CA LEU A 163 4.50 -7.23 -1.70
C LEU A 163 3.78 -7.27 -3.04
N ILE A 164 2.52 -7.68 -3.03
CA ILE A 164 1.69 -7.79 -4.24
C ILE A 164 0.61 -6.71 -4.17
N GLU A 165 0.62 -5.78 -5.14
CA GLU A 165 -0.29 -4.64 -5.22
C GLU A 165 -1.22 -4.79 -6.42
N ASP A 166 -2.44 -5.24 -6.14
CA ASP A 166 -3.49 -5.44 -7.14
C ASP A 166 -4.40 -4.20 -7.21
N TYR A 167 -4.48 -3.59 -8.38
CA TYR A 167 -5.41 -2.49 -8.68
C TYR A 167 -6.32 -2.83 -9.88
N ASN A 168 -6.34 -4.11 -10.29
CA ASN A 168 -7.06 -4.58 -11.48
C ASN A 168 -6.65 -3.86 -12.78
N LYS A 169 -5.38 -3.48 -12.90
CA LYS A 169 -4.88 -2.84 -14.13
C LYS A 169 -4.11 -3.82 -15.03
N GLY A 170 -4.29 -5.12 -14.78
CA GLY A 170 -3.89 -6.20 -15.66
C GLY A 170 -2.44 -6.66 -15.58
N THR A 171 -1.60 -6.07 -14.73
CA THR A 171 -0.23 -6.54 -14.48
C THR A 171 -0.25 -7.90 -13.77
N LEU A 172 -1.14 -8.05 -12.80
CA LEU A 172 -1.28 -9.28 -12.02
C LEU A 172 -2.19 -10.27 -12.74
N THR A 173 -1.64 -10.94 -13.74
CA THR A 173 -2.30 -12.07 -14.37
C THR A 173 -2.25 -13.31 -13.46
N PRO A 174 -3.08 -14.34 -13.69
CA PRO A 174 -3.00 -15.59 -12.93
C PRO A 174 -1.58 -16.18 -12.90
N ALA A 175 -0.84 -16.11 -14.02
CA ALA A 175 0.53 -16.62 -14.12
C ALA A 175 1.51 -15.80 -13.25
N VAL A 176 1.40 -14.48 -13.23
CA VAL A 176 2.23 -13.59 -12.39
C VAL A 176 1.93 -13.84 -10.90
N ILE A 177 0.66 -13.96 -10.53
CA ILE A 177 0.25 -14.27 -9.15
C ILE A 177 0.82 -15.63 -8.72
N GLU A 178 0.57 -16.68 -9.49
CA GLU A 178 1.04 -18.03 -9.18
C GLU A 178 2.57 -18.09 -9.06
N ARG A 179 3.29 -17.41 -9.96
CA ARG A 179 4.74 -17.37 -9.95
C ARG A 179 5.27 -16.68 -8.71
N SER A 180 4.72 -15.52 -8.35
CA SER A 180 5.08 -14.77 -7.14
C SER A 180 4.88 -15.62 -5.88
N MET A 181 3.71 -16.23 -5.73
CA MET A 181 3.36 -17.08 -4.59
C MET A 181 4.25 -18.33 -4.51
N THR A 182 4.55 -18.96 -5.65
CA THR A 182 5.37 -20.18 -5.70
C THR A 182 6.83 -19.90 -5.36
N LEU A 183 7.41 -18.83 -5.90
CA LEU A 183 8.79 -18.44 -5.60
C LEU A 183 8.98 -18.05 -4.15
N ALA A 184 8.06 -17.24 -3.60
CA ALA A 184 8.11 -16.83 -2.20
C ALA A 184 7.99 -18.05 -1.25
N ARG A 185 7.05 -18.96 -1.53
CA ARG A 185 6.88 -20.22 -0.76
C ARG A 185 8.15 -21.07 -0.79
N LYS A 186 8.76 -21.24 -1.96
CA LYS A 186 10.00 -22.01 -2.11
C LYS A 186 11.15 -21.44 -1.29
N ARG A 187 11.18 -20.13 -1.10
CA ARG A 187 12.18 -19.43 -0.29
C ARG A 187 11.82 -19.29 1.18
N GLY A 188 10.57 -19.56 1.57
CA GLY A 188 10.08 -19.38 2.93
C GLY A 188 9.99 -17.92 3.36
N ILE A 189 9.82 -16.99 2.40
CA ILE A 189 9.72 -15.55 2.69
C ILE A 189 8.26 -15.09 2.75
N PRO A 190 7.93 -14.05 3.54
CA PRO A 190 6.56 -13.55 3.67
C PRO A 190 6.05 -12.93 2.37
N VAL A 191 4.75 -13.14 2.12
CA VAL A 191 3.98 -12.52 1.04
C VAL A 191 2.87 -11.68 1.64
N ILE A 192 2.85 -10.40 1.30
CA ILE A 192 1.82 -9.45 1.70
C ILE A 192 1.04 -9.06 0.45
N VAL A 193 -0.28 -9.09 0.54
CA VAL A 193 -1.17 -8.80 -0.59
C VAL A 193 -2.12 -7.67 -0.25
N ASP A 194 -2.12 -6.63 -1.08
CA ASP A 194 -3.20 -5.63 -1.16
C ASP A 194 -4.09 -6.00 -2.35
N PRO A 195 -5.27 -6.59 -2.12
CA PRO A 195 -6.06 -7.21 -3.17
C PRO A 195 -7.05 -6.26 -3.83
N LYS A 196 -7.46 -6.63 -5.06
CA LYS A 196 -8.68 -6.15 -5.69
C LYS A 196 -9.61 -7.32 -6.04
N PHE A 197 -10.85 -7.01 -6.40
CA PHE A 197 -11.93 -8.00 -6.52
C PHE A 197 -11.72 -9.05 -7.63
N LYS A 198 -10.99 -8.75 -8.71
CA LYS A 198 -10.85 -9.66 -9.87
C LYS A 198 -10.16 -10.98 -9.50
N HIS A 199 -9.11 -10.91 -8.71
CA HIS A 199 -8.30 -12.07 -8.29
C HIS A 199 -8.33 -12.31 -6.78
N PHE A 200 -9.36 -11.83 -6.09
CA PHE A 200 -9.45 -11.76 -4.63
C PHE A 200 -9.14 -13.09 -3.91
N PHE A 201 -9.49 -14.22 -4.50
CA PHE A 201 -9.27 -15.56 -3.93
C PHE A 201 -8.05 -16.30 -4.50
N ALA A 202 -7.23 -15.63 -5.32
CA ALA A 202 -6.09 -16.26 -5.99
C ALA A 202 -4.83 -16.33 -5.11
N TYR A 203 -4.79 -15.63 -3.97
CA TYR A 203 -3.60 -15.44 -3.15
C TYR A 203 -3.48 -16.42 -1.98
N ARG A 204 -3.95 -17.66 -2.15
CA ARG A 204 -3.93 -18.68 -1.10
C ARG A 204 -2.51 -18.96 -0.61
N GLY A 205 -2.34 -18.98 0.72
CA GLY A 205 -1.03 -19.13 1.38
C GLY A 205 -0.23 -17.84 1.51
N ALA A 206 -0.83 -16.66 1.24
CA ALA A 206 -0.22 -15.39 1.58
C ALA A 206 -0.04 -15.27 3.10
N THR A 207 1.10 -14.70 3.53
CA THR A 207 1.39 -14.47 4.94
C THR A 207 0.44 -13.45 5.55
N LEU A 208 0.12 -12.40 4.80
CA LEU A 208 -0.86 -11.39 5.18
C LEU A 208 -1.66 -10.92 3.97
N PHE A 209 -2.97 -10.83 4.14
CA PHE A 209 -3.92 -10.33 3.15
C PHE A 209 -4.61 -9.09 3.71
N LYS A 210 -4.54 -7.96 3.01
CA LYS A 210 -4.93 -6.63 3.52
C LYS A 210 -6.04 -5.98 2.69
N PRO A 211 -7.27 -6.45 2.74
CA PRO A 211 -8.39 -5.75 2.11
C PRO A 211 -8.86 -4.58 2.97
N ASN A 212 -9.57 -3.63 2.35
CA ASN A 212 -10.44 -2.74 3.09
C ASN A 212 -11.81 -3.40 3.34
N ARG A 213 -12.63 -2.76 4.20
CA ARG A 213 -13.96 -3.26 4.56
C ARG A 213 -14.83 -3.53 3.33
N ARG A 214 -14.89 -2.57 2.41
CA ARG A 214 -15.74 -2.67 1.21
C ARG A 214 -15.29 -3.81 0.29
N GLU A 215 -14.00 -3.98 0.10
CA GLU A 215 -13.43 -5.07 -0.71
C GLU A 215 -13.77 -6.44 -0.12
N LEU A 216 -13.63 -6.60 1.20
CA LEU A 216 -13.94 -7.86 1.86
C LEU A 216 -15.45 -8.14 1.83
N GLU A 217 -16.31 -7.16 2.16
CA GLU A 217 -17.77 -7.29 2.09
C GLU A 217 -18.24 -7.68 0.70
N GLN A 218 -17.71 -7.01 -0.33
CA GLN A 218 -18.04 -7.31 -1.72
C GLN A 218 -17.62 -8.72 -2.13
N ALA A 219 -16.41 -9.15 -1.76
CA ALA A 219 -15.89 -10.48 -2.10
C ALA A 219 -16.63 -11.60 -1.34
N MET A 220 -17.05 -11.35 -0.10
CA MET A 220 -17.79 -12.32 0.71
C MET A 220 -19.27 -12.34 0.38
N GLY A 221 -19.80 -11.31 -0.29
CA GLY A 221 -21.24 -11.15 -0.56
C GLY A 221 -22.08 -10.90 0.70
N ALA A 222 -21.46 -10.34 1.76
CA ALA A 222 -22.10 -10.11 3.05
C ALA A 222 -21.51 -8.87 3.74
N THR A 223 -22.36 -8.12 4.44
CA THR A 223 -21.93 -7.00 5.30
C THR A 223 -21.24 -7.53 6.56
N LEU A 224 -20.15 -6.92 6.97
CA LEU A 224 -19.43 -7.28 8.18
C LEU A 224 -20.02 -6.56 9.40
N ASP A 225 -20.45 -7.33 10.38
CA ASP A 225 -20.75 -6.82 11.70
C ASP A 225 -19.47 -6.77 12.55
N LEU A 226 -18.90 -5.58 12.66
CA LEU A 226 -17.67 -5.39 13.43
C LEU A 226 -17.89 -5.37 14.95
N ALA A 227 -19.13 -5.30 15.43
CA ALA A 227 -19.45 -5.49 16.85
C ALA A 227 -19.35 -6.98 17.23
N HIS A 228 -19.66 -7.85 16.29
CA HIS A 228 -19.59 -9.31 16.45
C HIS A 228 -18.70 -9.89 15.33
N PRO A 229 -17.36 -9.77 15.44
CA PRO A 229 -16.44 -10.08 14.36
C PRO A 229 -16.24 -11.59 14.10
N ASP A 230 -17.12 -12.45 14.57
CA ASP A 230 -17.04 -13.92 14.43
C ASP A 230 -17.03 -14.40 12.97
N ALA A 231 -17.49 -13.55 12.04
CA ALA A 231 -17.40 -13.84 10.61
C ALA A 231 -15.99 -13.71 10.02
N LEU A 232 -15.07 -13.01 10.71
CA LEU A 232 -13.72 -12.77 10.19
C LEU A 232 -12.83 -14.03 10.17
N PRO A 233 -12.85 -14.93 11.19
CA PRO A 233 -12.19 -16.24 11.09
C PRO A 233 -12.68 -17.06 9.89
N THR A 234 -14.00 -17.09 9.64
CA THR A 234 -14.57 -17.76 8.47
C THR A 234 -14.08 -17.13 7.16
N ALA A 235 -13.94 -15.81 7.11
CA ALA A 235 -13.37 -15.13 5.96
C ALA A 235 -11.89 -15.51 5.76
N LEU A 236 -11.09 -15.57 6.83
CA LEU A 236 -9.70 -16.01 6.80
C LEU A 236 -9.57 -17.43 6.20
N ASP A 237 -10.39 -18.38 6.67
CA ASP A 237 -10.41 -19.76 6.18
C ASP A 237 -10.80 -19.84 4.70
N LYS A 238 -11.82 -19.07 4.28
CA LYS A 238 -12.27 -19.02 2.88
C LYS A 238 -11.20 -18.45 1.95
N LEU A 239 -10.49 -17.40 2.40
CA LEU A 239 -9.35 -16.82 1.69
C LEU A 239 -8.17 -17.80 1.62
N GLY A 240 -7.99 -18.63 2.64
CA GLY A 240 -6.89 -19.58 2.75
C GLY A 240 -5.54 -18.90 2.90
N VAL A 241 -5.50 -17.80 3.63
CA VAL A 241 -4.30 -17.01 3.94
C VAL A 241 -3.94 -17.17 5.42
N ASP A 242 -2.69 -16.89 5.80
CA ASP A 242 -2.27 -17.05 7.19
C ASP A 242 -2.88 -15.97 8.10
N ASN A 243 -2.91 -14.71 7.65
CA ASN A 243 -3.42 -13.61 8.46
C ASN A 243 -4.22 -12.63 7.59
N LEU A 244 -5.26 -12.03 8.18
CA LEU A 244 -6.11 -11.01 7.57
C LEU A 244 -5.95 -9.69 8.32
N LEU A 245 -5.52 -8.63 7.64
CA LEU A 245 -5.48 -7.27 8.17
C LEU A 245 -6.55 -6.43 7.47
N LEU A 246 -7.70 -6.28 8.11
CA LEU A 246 -8.82 -5.52 7.58
C LEU A 246 -8.65 -4.04 7.93
N THR A 247 -8.51 -3.17 6.91
CA THR A 247 -8.45 -1.72 7.11
C THR A 247 -9.84 -1.10 7.15
N LEU A 248 -10.07 -0.19 8.10
CA LEU A 248 -11.37 0.40 8.43
C LEU A 248 -11.37 1.94 8.34
N GLY A 249 -10.39 2.53 7.68
CA GLY A 249 -10.24 3.98 7.59
C GLY A 249 -10.11 4.62 8.96
N ALA A 250 -11.00 5.54 9.31
CA ALA A 250 -10.96 6.27 10.59
C ALA A 250 -11.11 5.38 11.83
N GLU A 251 -11.63 4.15 11.70
CA GLU A 251 -11.75 3.20 12.81
C GLU A 251 -10.46 2.40 13.05
N GLY A 252 -9.43 2.56 12.20
CA GLY A 252 -8.16 1.83 12.30
C GLY A 252 -8.18 0.50 11.57
N MET A 253 -7.79 -0.60 12.23
CA MET A 253 -7.64 -1.92 11.61
C MET A 253 -8.13 -3.03 12.53
N VAL A 254 -8.47 -4.19 11.93
CA VAL A 254 -8.68 -5.46 12.65
C VAL A 254 -7.72 -6.49 12.07
N LEU A 255 -6.92 -7.09 12.95
CA LEU A 255 -6.04 -8.20 12.61
C LEU A 255 -6.67 -9.52 13.05
N VAL A 256 -6.77 -10.47 12.12
CA VAL A 256 -7.10 -11.87 12.42
C VAL A 256 -5.88 -12.72 12.08
N THR A 257 -5.35 -13.40 13.06
CA THR A 257 -4.14 -14.24 12.89
C THR A 257 -4.50 -15.67 12.50
N LYS A 258 -3.53 -16.44 12.02
CA LYS A 258 -3.71 -17.84 11.60
C LYS A 258 -4.29 -18.78 12.69
N ASP A 259 -4.08 -18.45 13.95
CA ASP A 259 -4.67 -19.10 15.12
C ASP A 259 -6.00 -18.46 15.52
N GLN A 260 -6.62 -17.72 14.60
CA GLN A 260 -7.95 -17.10 14.71
C GLN A 260 -8.08 -16.10 15.86
N GLN A 261 -6.96 -15.56 16.35
CA GLN A 261 -6.99 -14.46 17.31
C GLN A 261 -7.39 -13.16 16.61
N ILE A 262 -8.40 -12.48 17.17
CA ILE A 262 -8.87 -11.20 16.67
C ILE A 262 -8.31 -10.07 17.54
N GLY A 263 -7.66 -9.09 16.93
CA GLY A 263 -7.15 -7.90 17.59
C GLY A 263 -7.59 -6.63 16.87
N ARG A 264 -8.14 -5.67 17.61
CA ARG A 264 -8.42 -4.32 17.09
C ARG A 264 -7.22 -3.43 17.30
N ILE A 265 -6.89 -2.64 16.29
CA ILE A 265 -5.81 -1.65 16.28
C ILE A 265 -6.47 -0.31 15.95
N PRO A 266 -6.78 0.52 16.96
CA PRO A 266 -7.43 1.81 16.74
C PRO A 266 -6.52 2.74 15.95
N THR A 267 -7.11 3.64 15.15
CA THR A 267 -6.33 4.60 14.35
C THR A 267 -5.41 5.47 15.21
N MET A 268 -4.23 5.77 14.69
CA MET A 268 -3.29 6.73 15.28
C MET A 268 -3.37 8.11 14.62
N ALA A 269 -4.21 8.27 13.59
CA ALA A 269 -4.42 9.56 12.93
C ALA A 269 -5.00 10.58 13.92
N ARG A 270 -4.38 11.77 13.98
CA ARG A 270 -4.84 12.91 14.81
C ARG A 270 -5.61 13.91 13.97
N GLU A 271 -5.07 14.20 12.81
CA GLU A 271 -5.67 15.07 11.80
C GLU A 271 -5.61 14.33 10.47
N VAL A 272 -6.68 14.37 9.71
CA VAL A 272 -6.75 13.74 8.40
C VAL A 272 -6.81 14.84 7.37
N PHE A 273 -5.77 14.94 6.55
CA PHE A 273 -5.68 15.89 5.45
C PHE A 273 -6.02 15.21 4.12
N ASP A 274 -5.41 14.05 3.86
CA ASP A 274 -5.65 13.25 2.66
C ASP A 274 -5.50 11.77 3.02
N VAL A 275 -6.34 10.90 2.51
CA VAL A 275 -6.30 9.46 2.74
C VAL A 275 -5.68 8.69 1.57
N SER A 276 -5.23 9.42 0.53
CA SER A 276 -4.66 8.82 -0.68
C SER A 276 -3.29 8.22 -0.39
N GLY A 277 -3.13 6.90 -0.56
CA GLY A 277 -1.86 6.21 -0.32
C GLY A 277 -1.72 5.58 1.06
N ALA A 278 -2.68 5.80 1.98
CA ALA A 278 -2.64 5.20 3.32
C ALA A 278 -2.59 3.66 3.28
N GLY A 279 -3.33 3.03 2.36
CA GLY A 279 -3.30 1.59 2.12
C GLY A 279 -1.92 1.10 1.68
N ASP A 280 -1.31 1.80 0.73
CA ASP A 280 0.02 1.50 0.18
C ASP A 280 1.09 1.65 1.28
N THR A 281 0.97 2.70 2.11
CA THR A 281 1.83 2.91 3.28
C THR A 281 1.74 1.76 4.26
N VAL A 282 0.52 1.29 4.58
CA VAL A 282 0.33 0.09 5.44
C VAL A 282 1.01 -1.12 4.84
N THR A 283 0.81 -1.41 3.56
CA THR A 283 1.42 -2.56 2.87
C THR A 283 2.95 -2.51 2.95
N ALA A 284 3.55 -1.36 2.61
CA ALA A 284 5.00 -1.17 2.64
C ALA A 284 5.58 -1.41 4.04
N TRP A 285 4.99 -0.80 5.07
CA TRP A 285 5.48 -0.88 6.44
C TRP A 285 5.28 -2.27 7.05
N VAL A 286 4.10 -2.90 6.85
CA VAL A 286 3.88 -4.28 7.30
C VAL A 286 4.87 -5.23 6.66
N GLY A 287 5.03 -5.15 5.34
CA GLY A 287 5.89 -6.08 4.60
C GLY A 287 7.35 -5.95 5.00
N THR A 288 7.85 -4.72 5.13
CA THR A 288 9.24 -4.46 5.52
C THR A 288 9.50 -4.87 6.98
N ALA A 289 8.52 -4.66 7.88
CA ALA A 289 8.63 -5.10 9.28
C ALA A 289 8.64 -6.62 9.40
N LEU A 290 7.77 -7.34 8.66
CA LEU A 290 7.76 -8.81 8.63
C LEU A 290 9.07 -9.37 8.07
N ALA A 291 9.61 -8.78 7.00
CA ALA A 291 10.93 -9.13 6.47
C ALA A 291 12.05 -8.95 7.51
N ALA A 292 11.93 -7.97 8.40
CA ALA A 292 12.86 -7.73 9.49
C ALA A 292 12.66 -8.63 10.71
N GLY A 293 11.67 -9.54 10.69
CA GLY A 293 11.40 -10.50 11.76
C GLY A 293 10.42 -10.02 12.83
N ALA A 294 9.70 -8.91 12.59
CA ALA A 294 8.60 -8.52 13.46
C ALA A 294 7.47 -9.58 13.43
N SER A 295 6.78 -9.75 14.54
CA SER A 295 5.52 -10.49 14.54
C SER A 295 4.45 -9.75 13.72
N VAL A 296 3.43 -10.47 13.25
CA VAL A 296 2.34 -9.86 12.46
C VAL A 296 1.63 -8.74 13.23
N ARG A 297 1.48 -8.90 14.55
CA ARG A 297 0.87 -7.89 15.42
C ARG A 297 1.74 -6.63 15.52
N GLU A 298 3.04 -6.78 15.74
CA GLU A 298 3.98 -5.66 15.78
C GLU A 298 4.02 -4.93 14.43
N ALA A 299 4.10 -5.68 13.33
CA ALA A 299 4.09 -5.12 11.98
C ALA A 299 2.82 -4.30 11.70
N ALA A 300 1.64 -4.81 12.09
CA ALA A 300 0.37 -4.08 11.94
C ALA A 300 0.31 -2.82 12.82
N GLN A 301 0.83 -2.86 14.05
CA GLN A 301 0.91 -1.68 14.92
C GLN A 301 1.86 -0.61 14.36
N ILE A 302 3.04 -1.00 13.88
CA ILE A 302 4.01 -0.09 13.24
C ILE A 302 3.39 0.56 12.00
N ALA A 303 2.73 -0.23 11.15
CA ALA A 303 2.06 0.27 9.95
C ALA A 303 0.91 1.24 10.28
N ASN A 304 0.20 1.02 11.40
CA ASN A 304 -0.84 1.94 11.86
C ASN A 304 -0.28 3.31 12.31
N TYR A 305 0.92 3.35 12.93
CA TYR A 305 1.62 4.60 13.18
C TYR A 305 2.00 5.29 11.87
N ALA A 306 2.54 4.54 10.91
CA ALA A 306 2.93 5.07 9.61
C ALA A 306 1.72 5.64 8.85
N ALA A 307 0.61 4.92 8.79
CA ALA A 307 -0.63 5.40 8.20
C ALA A 307 -1.14 6.68 8.89
N GLY A 308 -1.06 6.73 10.23
CA GLY A 308 -1.45 7.92 11.00
C GLY A 308 -0.59 9.16 10.69
N VAL A 309 0.67 8.98 10.35
CA VAL A 309 1.56 10.06 9.86
C VAL A 309 1.20 10.47 8.44
N GLU A 310 1.00 9.49 7.55
CA GLU A 310 0.75 9.69 6.12
C GLU A 310 -0.51 10.50 5.88
N VAL A 311 -1.65 10.14 6.50
CA VAL A 311 -2.93 10.85 6.31
C VAL A 311 -2.93 12.30 6.81
N GLY A 312 -1.95 12.71 7.59
CA GLY A 312 -1.70 14.10 7.98
C GLY A 312 -0.93 14.92 6.92
N LYS A 313 -0.51 14.29 5.82
CA LYS A 313 0.23 14.94 4.72
C LYS A 313 -0.70 15.25 3.55
N SER A 314 -0.29 16.14 2.65
CA SER A 314 -1.06 16.50 1.45
C SER A 314 -0.70 15.61 0.26
N GLY A 315 -1.66 14.90 -0.30
CA GLY A 315 -1.49 13.96 -1.40
C GLY A 315 -0.69 12.73 -1.01
N VAL A 316 -0.36 11.88 -1.99
CA VAL A 316 0.46 10.70 -1.76
C VAL A 316 1.84 11.11 -1.24
N ALA A 317 2.22 10.58 -0.08
CA ALA A 317 3.47 10.94 0.62
C ALA A 317 4.10 9.71 1.27
N THR A 318 5.44 9.69 1.33
CA THR A 318 6.18 8.65 2.03
C THR A 318 6.37 8.98 3.51
N VAL A 319 6.58 7.94 4.31
CA VAL A 319 6.78 8.06 5.77
C VAL A 319 8.15 7.49 6.15
N SER A 320 8.90 8.26 6.93
CA SER A 320 10.21 7.87 7.43
C SER A 320 10.14 7.18 8.81
N PRO A 321 11.14 6.37 9.19
CA PRO A 321 11.25 5.80 10.53
C PRO A 321 11.25 6.84 11.66
N ALA A 322 11.84 8.02 11.44
CA ALA A 322 11.85 9.09 12.42
C ALA A 322 10.44 9.64 12.70
N GLU A 323 9.61 9.79 11.68
CA GLU A 323 8.23 10.23 11.84
C GLU A 323 7.38 9.18 12.58
N VAL A 324 7.59 7.89 12.30
CA VAL A 324 6.91 6.81 13.03
C VAL A 324 7.31 6.79 14.51
N LEU A 325 8.60 6.96 14.82
CA LEU A 325 9.05 7.08 16.20
C LEU A 325 8.43 8.28 16.92
N ALA A 326 8.39 9.45 16.28
CA ALA A 326 7.76 10.63 16.84
C ALA A 326 6.26 10.43 17.11
N MET A 327 5.53 9.76 16.19
CA MET A 327 4.12 9.42 16.39
C MET A 327 3.93 8.45 17.55
N HIS A 328 4.77 7.43 17.67
CA HIS A 328 4.76 6.48 18.77
C HIS A 328 5.00 7.17 20.12
N GLU A 329 6.02 8.01 20.26
CA GLU A 329 6.32 8.77 21.48
C GLU A 329 5.14 9.64 21.90
N ALA A 330 4.60 10.39 20.95
CA ALA A 330 3.47 11.27 21.21
C ALA A 330 2.20 10.50 21.65
N HIS A 331 2.02 9.26 21.19
CA HIS A 331 0.94 8.39 21.66
C HIS A 331 1.16 7.95 23.11
N TYR A 332 2.35 7.49 23.47
CA TYR A 332 2.65 7.05 24.83
C TYR A 332 2.65 8.18 25.86
N ASP A 333 3.10 9.38 25.49
CA ASP A 333 3.01 10.57 26.33
C ASP A 333 1.54 10.92 26.65
N GLN A 334 0.67 10.81 25.66
CA GLN A 334 -0.76 11.06 25.84
C GLN A 334 -1.38 10.02 26.80
N LEU A 335 -1.09 8.72 26.60
CA LEU A 335 -1.55 7.65 27.51
C LEU A 335 -1.04 7.87 28.93
N GLY A 336 0.21 8.30 29.10
CA GLY A 336 0.80 8.63 30.41
C GLY A 336 0.11 9.80 31.10
N LYS A 337 -0.32 10.81 30.33
CA LYS A 337 -1.11 11.95 30.87
C LYS A 337 -2.50 11.53 31.31
N LEU A 338 -3.20 10.70 30.51
CA LEU A 338 -4.55 10.19 30.82
C LEU A 338 -4.54 9.33 32.09
N ARG A 339 -3.53 8.46 32.27
CA ARG A 339 -3.37 7.66 33.50
C ARG A 339 -3.11 8.50 34.74
N ARG A 340 -2.28 9.54 34.63
CA ARG A 340 -2.01 10.47 35.76
C ARG A 340 -3.19 11.35 36.09
N GLY A 341 -4.06 11.62 35.10
CA GLY A 341 -5.29 12.38 35.29
C GLY A 341 -6.49 11.58 35.79
N GLY A 342 -6.34 10.25 36.01
CA GLY A 342 -7.41 9.38 36.49
C GLY A 342 -8.52 9.11 35.45
N LEU A 343 -8.22 9.29 34.15
CA LEU A 343 -9.15 9.10 33.03
C LEU A 343 -9.00 7.72 32.35
N LEU A 344 -8.08 6.87 32.84
CA LEU A 344 -7.85 5.46 32.44
C LEU A 344 -7.56 4.60 33.66
#